data_7299587c240a60fe55b6636604703f49
#
_entry.id   7299587c240a60fe55b6636604703f49
#
_cell.length_a   1.000
_cell.length_b   1.000
_cell.length_c   1.000
_cell.angle_alpha   90.00
_cell.angle_beta   90.00
_cell.angle_gamma   90.00
#
_symmetry.space_group_name_H-M   'P 1'
#
loop_
_entity.id
_entity.type
_entity.pdbx_description
1 polymer ?
#
loop_
_entity_poly.entity_id
_entity_poly.type
_entity_poly.pdbx_seq_one_letter_code
_entity_poly.pdbx_strand_id
1 'polypeptide(L)'
;MKRIAILGARGQLGSLLHQSLKNRSEYDILALSRKPGPGYLHFDARTDDWKRLGKVDVFINVAGIIRESKNEAFFEVHTELLRTLIENRHGIGNPRILHVSVLGSNDDSGSAFLNSKAKGEAIVLKQNDALVLRPSLLCLPNNLLVQKMILLLDISRYLGNRALLPATFPQHKIQPVMPQDVLDAIERAVQVDALPMKTLDLVGPEPISFGELMNLAAKLRNQRLIPIEIPKNLVDIVTRNFISVWFPEILDYEQFKLLFKDNVGDSIHLQNWLGREPLSSTEFWISAFSKPD
;
A
#
# COMPACT_ATOMS: atom_id res chain seq x y z
N MET A 1 -17.05 21.87 -11.70
CA MET A 1 -16.97 20.60 -10.94
C MET A 1 -15.99 19.70 -11.67
N LYS A 2 -14.91 19.23 -10.99
CA LYS A 2 -13.96 18.28 -11.58
C LYS A 2 -14.49 16.86 -11.52
N ARG A 3 -14.51 16.14 -12.64
CA ARG A 3 -14.87 14.72 -12.68
C ARG A 3 -13.65 13.85 -12.40
N ILE A 4 -13.74 13.04 -11.36
CA ILE A 4 -12.66 12.19 -10.85
C ILE A 4 -13.07 10.74 -10.93
N ALA A 5 -12.31 9.92 -11.66
CA ALA A 5 -12.49 8.48 -11.67
C ALA A 5 -11.49 7.81 -10.70
N ILE A 6 -11.98 6.94 -9.81
CA ILE A 6 -11.17 6.20 -8.83
C ILE A 6 -11.23 4.72 -9.17
N LEU A 7 -10.15 4.17 -9.71
CA LEU A 7 -10.02 2.74 -9.96
C LEU A 7 -9.46 2.05 -8.70
N GLY A 8 -10.13 0.97 -8.27
CA GLY A 8 -9.83 0.33 -6.99
C GLY A 8 -10.59 0.93 -5.81
N ALA A 9 -11.68 1.64 -6.06
CA ALA A 9 -12.47 2.38 -5.06
C ALA A 9 -13.02 1.51 -3.90
N ARG A 10 -13.09 0.18 -4.03
CA ARG A 10 -13.50 -0.74 -2.96
C ARG A 10 -12.32 -1.31 -2.14
N GLY A 11 -11.09 -1.04 -2.56
CA GLY A 11 -9.91 -1.39 -1.77
C GLY A 11 -9.83 -0.59 -0.46
N GLN A 12 -8.92 -0.97 0.45
CA GLN A 12 -8.79 -0.29 1.73
C GLN A 12 -8.52 1.22 1.57
N LEU A 13 -7.51 1.60 0.80
CA LEU A 13 -7.21 3.01 0.53
C LEU A 13 -8.28 3.65 -0.36
N GLY A 14 -8.77 2.92 -1.39
CA GLY A 14 -9.77 3.43 -2.32
C GLY A 14 -11.10 3.78 -1.68
N SER A 15 -11.54 3.00 -0.69
CA SER A 15 -12.77 3.29 0.05
C SER A 15 -12.64 4.53 0.94
N LEU A 16 -11.48 4.73 1.58
CA LEU A 16 -11.18 5.93 2.35
C LEU A 16 -11.14 7.16 1.43
N LEU A 17 -10.48 7.05 0.28
CA LEU A 17 -10.42 8.13 -0.71
C LEU A 17 -11.82 8.47 -1.25
N HIS A 18 -12.61 7.47 -1.60
CA HIS A 18 -13.99 7.69 -2.04
C HIS A 18 -14.82 8.39 -0.96
N GLN A 19 -14.71 7.96 0.30
CA GLN A 19 -15.42 8.59 1.42
C GLN A 19 -14.98 10.03 1.65
N SER A 20 -13.69 10.33 1.54
CA SER A 20 -13.15 11.68 1.70
C SER A 20 -13.64 12.64 0.63
N LEU A 21 -13.73 12.19 -0.64
CA LEU A 21 -14.02 13.06 -1.77
C LEU A 21 -15.53 13.15 -2.12
N LYS A 22 -16.33 12.12 -1.84
CA LYS A 22 -17.73 12.03 -2.31
C LYS A 22 -18.66 13.16 -1.84
N ASN A 23 -18.34 13.79 -0.70
CA ASN A 23 -19.16 14.85 -0.12
C ASN A 23 -18.66 16.25 -0.48
N ARG A 24 -17.62 16.35 -1.31
CA ARG A 24 -17.08 17.62 -1.79
C ARG A 24 -17.88 18.10 -2.99
N SER A 25 -18.52 19.25 -2.88
CA SER A 25 -19.40 19.80 -3.93
C SER A 25 -18.66 20.16 -5.23
N GLU A 26 -17.36 20.37 -5.15
CA GLU A 26 -16.47 20.67 -6.29
C GLU A 26 -16.14 19.46 -7.15
N TYR A 27 -16.46 18.22 -6.69
CA TYR A 27 -16.10 16.97 -7.38
C TYR A 27 -17.34 16.17 -7.82
N ASP A 28 -17.23 15.56 -9.00
CA ASP A 28 -18.11 14.50 -9.51
C ASP A 28 -17.32 13.18 -9.50
N ILE A 29 -17.62 12.27 -8.57
CA ILE A 29 -16.82 11.08 -8.30
C ILE A 29 -17.39 9.85 -9.01
N LEU A 30 -16.60 9.25 -9.88
CA LEU A 30 -16.82 7.92 -10.46
C LEU A 30 -16.02 6.88 -9.67
N ALA A 31 -16.63 6.27 -8.68
CA ALA A 31 -16.02 5.20 -7.89
C ALA A 31 -16.14 3.88 -8.65
N LEU A 32 -15.05 3.45 -9.33
CA LEU A 32 -15.06 2.28 -10.23
C LEU A 32 -14.85 0.99 -9.47
N SER A 33 -15.67 -0.02 -9.74
CA SER A 33 -15.61 -1.33 -9.10
C SER A 33 -16.07 -2.46 -10.03
N ARG A 34 -15.34 -3.58 -10.04
CA ARG A 34 -15.77 -4.82 -10.72
C ARG A 34 -16.96 -5.51 -10.05
N LYS A 35 -17.23 -5.19 -8.79
CA LYS A 35 -18.41 -5.71 -8.08
C LYS A 35 -19.46 -4.61 -8.02
N PRO A 36 -20.72 -4.89 -8.41
CA PRO A 36 -21.80 -3.93 -8.30
C PRO A 36 -22.06 -3.57 -6.83
N GLY A 37 -22.65 -2.41 -6.60
CA GLY A 37 -23.06 -1.96 -5.27
C GLY A 37 -23.41 -0.48 -5.21
N PRO A 38 -24.16 -0.05 -4.20
CA PRO A 38 -24.57 1.35 -4.04
C PRO A 38 -23.37 2.30 -3.99
N GLY A 39 -23.43 3.38 -4.77
CA GLY A 39 -22.37 4.39 -4.82
C GLY A 39 -21.12 3.98 -5.63
N TYR A 40 -21.17 2.84 -6.35
CA TYR A 40 -20.08 2.39 -7.22
C TYR A 40 -20.59 2.17 -8.65
N LEU A 41 -19.82 2.67 -9.62
CA LEU A 41 -20.04 2.35 -11.02
C LEU A 41 -19.40 0.99 -11.32
N HIS A 42 -20.19 0.04 -11.82
CA HIS A 42 -19.65 -1.25 -12.28
C HIS A 42 -18.75 -1.02 -13.49
N PHE A 43 -17.47 -1.36 -13.34
CA PHE A 43 -16.46 -1.19 -14.38
C PHE A 43 -15.30 -2.15 -14.20
N ASP A 44 -15.08 -3.01 -15.20
CA ASP A 44 -13.84 -3.80 -15.31
C ASP A 44 -12.93 -3.15 -16.36
N ALA A 45 -11.84 -2.56 -15.91
CA ALA A 45 -10.88 -1.84 -16.75
C ALA A 45 -10.21 -2.73 -17.84
N ARG A 46 -10.35 -4.05 -17.76
CA ARG A 46 -9.79 -5.01 -18.73
C ARG A 46 -10.71 -5.31 -19.89
N THR A 47 -12.02 -5.17 -19.69
CA THR A 47 -13.05 -5.66 -20.63
C THR A 47 -14.09 -4.62 -21.03
N ASP A 48 -14.33 -3.61 -20.19
CA ASP A 48 -15.35 -2.61 -20.44
C ASP A 48 -14.88 -1.53 -21.41
N ASP A 49 -15.82 -0.94 -22.15
CA ASP A 49 -15.53 0.23 -22.98
C ASP A 49 -15.28 1.45 -22.11
N TRP A 50 -14.07 1.98 -22.15
CA TRP A 50 -13.62 3.15 -21.39
C TRP A 50 -14.42 4.41 -21.72
N LYS A 51 -14.97 4.54 -22.95
CA LYS A 51 -15.81 5.69 -23.35
C LYS A 51 -17.04 5.84 -22.49
N ARG A 52 -17.50 4.78 -21.82
CA ARG A 52 -18.62 4.85 -20.86
C ARG A 52 -18.37 5.79 -19.68
N LEU A 53 -17.11 6.06 -19.35
CA LEU A 53 -16.76 7.00 -18.29
C LEU A 53 -16.99 8.46 -18.68
N GLY A 54 -17.13 8.74 -20.00
CA GLY A 54 -17.22 10.09 -20.51
C GLY A 54 -15.92 10.86 -20.28
N LYS A 55 -16.00 12.20 -20.30
CA LYS A 55 -14.83 13.04 -20.02
C LYS A 55 -14.49 12.97 -18.53
N VAL A 56 -13.26 12.60 -18.22
CA VAL A 56 -12.68 12.57 -16.87
C VAL A 56 -11.56 13.63 -16.80
N ASP A 57 -11.52 14.41 -15.73
CA ASP A 57 -10.47 15.43 -15.53
C ASP A 57 -9.26 14.85 -14.78
N VAL A 58 -9.51 13.96 -13.80
CA VAL A 58 -8.47 13.27 -13.04
C VAL A 58 -8.81 11.79 -12.91
N PHE A 59 -7.87 10.92 -13.25
CA PHE A 59 -7.97 9.48 -13.06
C PHE A 59 -7.02 9.02 -11.96
N ILE A 60 -7.57 8.49 -10.86
CA ILE A 60 -6.81 8.03 -9.71
C ILE A 60 -6.80 6.49 -9.72
N ASN A 61 -5.64 5.90 -9.90
CA ASN A 61 -5.47 4.46 -9.79
C ASN A 61 -4.89 4.08 -8.42
N VAL A 62 -5.74 3.52 -7.57
CA VAL A 62 -5.37 2.89 -6.30
C VAL A 62 -5.56 1.38 -6.33
N ALA A 63 -5.84 0.81 -7.50
CA ALA A 63 -5.95 -0.64 -7.66
C ALA A 63 -4.59 -1.31 -7.48
N GLY A 64 -4.59 -2.39 -6.73
CA GLY A 64 -3.39 -3.19 -6.48
C GLY A 64 -3.73 -4.42 -5.66
N ILE A 65 -2.88 -5.43 -5.77
CA ILE A 65 -2.91 -6.65 -4.97
C ILE A 65 -1.57 -6.82 -4.28
N ILE A 66 -1.57 -7.37 -3.08
CA ILE A 66 -0.35 -7.68 -2.32
C ILE A 66 0.02 -9.17 -2.38
N ARG A 67 -0.82 -9.96 -3.05
CA ARG A 67 -0.70 -11.39 -3.24
C ARG A 67 -1.38 -11.79 -4.53
N GLU A 68 -0.76 -12.70 -5.27
CA GLU A 68 -1.37 -13.29 -6.45
C GLU A 68 -2.44 -14.32 -6.07
N SER A 69 -3.38 -14.52 -6.95
CA SER A 69 -4.43 -15.54 -6.85
C SER A 69 -4.56 -16.29 -8.19
N LYS A 70 -5.39 -17.33 -8.24
CA LYS A 70 -5.66 -18.05 -9.50
C LYS A 70 -6.19 -17.15 -10.63
N ASN A 71 -6.81 -16.02 -10.26
CA ASN A 71 -7.49 -15.14 -11.21
C ASN A 71 -6.81 -13.76 -11.35
N GLU A 72 -5.74 -13.47 -10.59
CA GLU A 72 -5.09 -12.16 -10.58
C GLU A 72 -3.59 -12.32 -10.36
N ALA A 73 -2.79 -12.02 -11.38
CA ALA A 73 -1.35 -11.94 -11.28
C ALA A 73 -0.89 -10.49 -11.03
N PHE A 74 0.26 -10.32 -10.39
CA PHE A 74 0.85 -8.99 -10.17
C PHE A 74 1.01 -8.22 -11.48
N PHE A 75 1.50 -8.88 -12.52
CA PHE A 75 1.73 -8.25 -13.81
C PHE A 75 0.43 -7.70 -14.43
N GLU A 76 -0.66 -8.45 -14.35
CA GLU A 76 -1.96 -8.02 -14.91
C GLU A 76 -2.51 -6.80 -14.18
N VAL A 77 -2.43 -6.80 -12.83
CA VAL A 77 -3.03 -5.73 -12.02
C VAL A 77 -2.14 -4.49 -11.93
N HIS A 78 -0.81 -4.66 -11.88
CA HIS A 78 0.11 -3.55 -11.67
C HIS A 78 0.69 -2.98 -12.97
N THR A 79 0.72 -3.75 -14.05
CA THR A 79 1.36 -3.35 -15.30
C THR A 79 0.36 -3.25 -16.45
N GLU A 80 -0.33 -4.35 -16.82
CA GLU A 80 -1.24 -4.36 -17.96
C GLU A 80 -2.44 -3.45 -17.80
N LEU A 81 -3.01 -3.37 -16.59
CA LEU A 81 -4.10 -2.44 -16.31
C LEU A 81 -3.70 -0.98 -16.55
N LEU A 82 -2.46 -0.60 -16.19
CA LEU A 82 -1.95 0.75 -16.47
C LEU A 82 -1.69 0.97 -17.96
N ARG A 83 -1.24 -0.06 -18.68
CA ARG A 83 -1.12 0.02 -20.15
C ARG A 83 -2.47 0.28 -20.77
N THR A 84 -3.49 -0.49 -20.41
CA THR A 84 -4.87 -0.32 -20.88
C THR A 84 -5.42 1.07 -20.56
N LEU A 85 -5.16 1.61 -19.36
CA LEU A 85 -5.53 2.97 -19.01
C LEU A 85 -4.91 3.99 -19.98
N ILE A 86 -3.61 3.89 -20.24
CA ILE A 86 -2.91 4.86 -21.10
C ILE A 86 -3.38 4.76 -22.54
N GLU A 87 -3.61 3.56 -23.06
CA GLU A 87 -4.16 3.35 -24.41
C GLU A 87 -5.54 3.96 -24.58
N ASN A 88 -6.37 3.92 -23.54
CA ASN A 88 -7.74 4.46 -23.56
C ASN A 88 -7.84 5.93 -23.09
N ARG A 89 -6.72 6.55 -22.66
CA ARG A 89 -6.70 7.90 -22.06
C ARG A 89 -7.36 8.96 -22.95
N HIS A 90 -7.10 8.92 -24.26
CA HIS A 90 -7.71 9.86 -25.22
C HIS A 90 -9.23 9.76 -25.26
N GLY A 91 -9.78 8.54 -25.17
CA GLY A 91 -11.21 8.28 -25.22
C GLY A 91 -12.01 8.84 -24.02
N ILE A 92 -11.31 9.18 -22.92
CA ILE A 92 -11.90 9.72 -21.68
C ILE A 92 -11.44 11.14 -21.38
N GLY A 93 -10.93 11.89 -22.36
CA GLY A 93 -10.62 13.31 -22.24
C GLY A 93 -9.21 13.65 -21.79
N ASN A 94 -8.24 12.74 -21.88
CA ASN A 94 -6.84 12.91 -21.44
C ASN A 94 -6.69 13.37 -19.99
N PRO A 95 -7.27 12.65 -19.02
CA PRO A 95 -7.21 13.05 -17.63
C PRO A 95 -5.78 13.13 -17.10
N ARG A 96 -5.57 13.95 -16.05
CA ARG A 96 -4.42 13.82 -15.17
C ARG A 96 -4.41 12.41 -14.56
N ILE A 97 -3.24 11.77 -14.52
CA ILE A 97 -3.09 10.42 -13.94
C ILE A 97 -2.41 10.51 -12.58
N LEU A 98 -3.10 10.08 -11.52
CA LEU A 98 -2.51 9.85 -10.20
C LEU A 98 -2.45 8.36 -9.94
N HIS A 99 -1.25 7.82 -9.77
CA HIS A 99 -1.04 6.38 -9.57
C HIS A 99 -0.42 6.11 -8.20
N VAL A 100 -1.09 5.31 -7.39
CA VAL A 100 -0.55 4.85 -6.11
C VAL A 100 0.23 3.54 -6.32
N SER A 101 1.53 3.66 -6.17
CA SER A 101 2.48 2.55 -6.25
C SER A 101 2.91 2.09 -4.84
N VAL A 102 4.19 1.91 -4.62
CA VAL A 102 4.79 1.54 -3.33
C VAL A 102 6.21 2.07 -3.23
N LEU A 103 6.61 2.49 -2.03
CA LEU A 103 8.00 2.88 -1.78
C LEU A 103 8.94 1.68 -2.01
N GLY A 104 10.06 1.93 -2.67
CA GLY A 104 11.05 0.89 -2.99
C GLY A 104 10.70 0.01 -4.19
N SER A 105 9.69 0.40 -5.01
CA SER A 105 9.47 -0.24 -6.31
C SER A 105 10.72 -0.15 -7.18
N ASN A 106 11.24 -1.30 -7.61
CA ASN A 106 12.45 -1.42 -8.42
C ASN A 106 12.42 -2.70 -9.22
N ASP A 107 12.82 -2.66 -10.49
CA ASP A 107 12.88 -3.82 -11.39
C ASP A 107 13.89 -4.89 -10.92
N ASP A 108 14.93 -4.51 -10.19
CA ASP A 108 15.99 -5.40 -9.70
C ASP A 108 15.78 -5.83 -8.23
N SER A 109 14.59 -5.65 -7.68
CA SER A 109 14.31 -5.90 -6.27
C SER A 109 14.39 -7.36 -5.83
N GLY A 110 14.31 -8.31 -6.79
CA GLY A 110 14.17 -9.75 -6.50
C GLY A 110 12.76 -10.12 -5.98
N SER A 111 11.81 -9.16 -5.94
CA SER A 111 10.42 -9.36 -5.59
C SER A 111 9.53 -9.16 -6.82
N ALA A 112 8.71 -10.16 -7.16
CA ALA A 112 7.77 -10.06 -8.27
C ALA A 112 6.75 -8.93 -8.06
N PHE A 113 6.35 -8.70 -6.81
CA PHE A 113 5.48 -7.60 -6.43
C PHE A 113 6.11 -6.23 -6.75
N LEU A 114 7.33 -5.95 -6.24
CA LEU A 114 8.00 -4.67 -6.47
C LEU A 114 8.34 -4.44 -7.95
N ASN A 115 8.79 -5.50 -8.64
CA ASN A 115 9.10 -5.45 -10.07
C ASN A 115 7.86 -5.11 -10.91
N SER A 116 6.72 -5.70 -10.59
CA SER A 116 5.48 -5.41 -11.32
C SER A 116 5.01 -3.97 -11.10
N LYS A 117 5.17 -3.45 -9.87
CA LYS A 117 4.88 -2.05 -9.54
C LYS A 117 5.80 -1.10 -10.31
N ALA A 118 7.11 -1.37 -10.33
CA ALA A 118 8.08 -0.56 -11.08
C ALA A 118 7.77 -0.49 -12.59
N LYS A 119 7.39 -1.63 -13.19
CA LYS A 119 6.96 -1.67 -14.60
C LYS A 119 5.71 -0.82 -14.85
N GLY A 120 4.75 -0.86 -13.93
CA GLY A 120 3.56 0.00 -13.98
C GLY A 120 3.91 1.49 -13.86
N GLU A 121 4.78 1.85 -12.92
CA GLU A 121 5.27 3.22 -12.78
C GLU A 121 5.93 3.73 -14.07
N ALA A 122 6.78 2.91 -14.69
CA ALA A 122 7.48 3.28 -15.93
C ALA A 122 6.51 3.62 -17.08
N ILE A 123 5.32 3.04 -17.11
CA ILE A 123 4.26 3.37 -18.07
C ILE A 123 3.66 4.77 -17.75
N VAL A 124 3.35 5.01 -16.48
CA VAL A 124 2.73 6.26 -16.03
C VAL A 124 3.70 7.44 -16.15
N LEU A 125 4.97 7.25 -15.80
CA LEU A 125 6.00 8.31 -15.82
C LEU A 125 6.30 8.85 -17.23
N LYS A 126 5.95 8.13 -18.28
CA LYS A 126 6.03 8.62 -19.66
C LYS A 126 4.93 9.64 -19.99
N GLN A 127 3.93 9.79 -19.14
CA GLN A 127 2.84 10.74 -19.36
C GLN A 127 3.21 12.15 -18.86
N ASN A 128 2.78 13.19 -19.56
CA ASN A 128 3.13 14.56 -19.20
C ASN A 128 2.43 15.03 -17.90
N ASP A 129 1.13 14.82 -17.78
CA ASP A 129 0.35 15.18 -16.59
C ASP A 129 0.04 13.92 -15.76
N ALA A 130 1.07 13.45 -15.06
CA ALA A 130 0.97 12.26 -14.23
C ALA A 130 1.89 12.34 -13.00
N LEU A 131 1.41 11.80 -11.88
CA LEU A 131 2.14 11.68 -10.62
C LEU A 131 2.05 10.25 -10.10
N VAL A 132 3.20 9.69 -9.77
CA VAL A 132 3.31 8.43 -9.03
C VAL A 132 3.52 8.72 -7.56
N LEU A 133 2.61 8.24 -6.73
CA LEU A 133 2.62 8.35 -5.29
C LEU A 133 3.13 7.03 -4.71
N ARG A 134 4.19 7.05 -3.93
CA ARG A 134 4.87 5.85 -3.41
C ARG A 134 4.74 5.77 -1.89
N PRO A 135 3.61 5.28 -1.36
CA PRO A 135 3.49 5.10 0.07
C PRO A 135 4.44 4.00 0.57
N SER A 136 5.02 4.22 1.75
CA SER A 136 5.56 3.19 2.60
C SER A 136 4.42 2.36 3.19
N LEU A 137 4.65 1.64 4.30
CA LEU A 137 3.61 0.87 4.95
C LEU A 137 2.44 1.77 5.39
N LEU A 138 1.25 1.50 4.88
CA LEU A 138 0.03 2.22 5.24
C LEU A 138 -0.51 1.74 6.60
N CYS A 139 -0.77 2.67 7.51
CA CYS A 139 -1.41 2.43 8.81
C CYS A 139 -2.93 2.23 8.66
N LEU A 140 -3.34 1.12 8.03
CA LEU A 140 -4.76 0.81 7.79
C LEU A 140 -5.34 -0.10 8.88
N PRO A 141 -6.64 -0.01 9.22
CA PRO A 141 -7.26 -0.81 10.28
C PRO A 141 -7.06 -2.32 10.13
N ASN A 142 -7.10 -2.83 8.90
CA ASN A 142 -6.88 -4.24 8.59
C ASN A 142 -5.45 -4.49 8.06
N ASN A 143 -4.46 -3.85 8.67
CA ASN A 143 -3.08 -4.00 8.26
C ASN A 143 -2.59 -5.45 8.44
N LEU A 144 -2.18 -6.08 7.34
CA LEU A 144 -1.78 -7.48 7.31
C LEU A 144 -0.55 -7.73 8.19
N LEU A 145 0.40 -6.79 8.26
CA LEU A 145 1.57 -6.91 9.13
C LEU A 145 1.14 -7.00 10.60
N VAL A 146 0.25 -6.10 11.04
CA VAL A 146 -0.31 -6.11 12.40
C VAL A 146 -0.96 -7.45 12.72
N GLN A 147 -1.81 -7.96 11.82
CA GLN A 147 -2.49 -9.25 12.01
C GLN A 147 -1.48 -10.40 12.19
N LYS A 148 -0.43 -10.43 11.38
CA LYS A 148 0.62 -11.45 11.45
C LYS A 148 1.46 -11.33 12.72
N MET A 149 1.78 -10.13 13.15
CA MET A 149 2.48 -9.89 14.41
C MET A 149 1.64 -10.35 15.61
N ILE A 150 0.35 -10.04 15.62
CA ILE A 150 -0.58 -10.49 16.65
C ILE A 150 -0.68 -12.03 16.64
N LEU A 151 -0.85 -12.65 15.48
CA LEU A 151 -0.92 -14.11 15.35
C LEU A 151 0.34 -14.77 15.91
N LEU A 152 1.53 -14.24 15.60
CA LEU A 152 2.79 -14.76 16.13
C LEU A 152 2.83 -14.66 17.67
N LEU A 153 2.38 -13.56 18.23
CA LEU A 153 2.30 -13.35 19.68
C LEU A 153 1.24 -14.26 20.32
N ASP A 154 0.11 -14.50 19.67
CA ASP A 154 -0.92 -15.41 20.18
C ASP A 154 -0.44 -16.87 20.21
N ILE A 155 0.27 -17.32 19.17
CA ILE A 155 0.92 -18.64 19.16
C ILE A 155 1.92 -18.77 20.32
N SER A 156 2.66 -17.70 20.63
CA SER A 156 3.67 -17.71 21.68
C SER A 156 3.11 -17.96 23.09
N ARG A 157 1.81 -17.75 23.32
CA ARG A 157 1.15 -18.04 24.61
C ARG A 157 1.24 -19.52 24.97
N TYR A 158 1.17 -20.39 23.96
CA TYR A 158 1.34 -21.84 24.16
C TYR A 158 2.78 -22.22 24.50
N LEU A 159 3.74 -21.29 24.32
CA LEU A 159 5.15 -21.43 24.68
C LEU A 159 5.50 -20.68 25.98
N GLY A 160 4.55 -20.50 26.89
CA GLY A 160 4.74 -19.82 28.16
C GLY A 160 4.94 -18.29 28.01
N ASN A 161 4.20 -17.65 27.13
CA ASN A 161 4.28 -16.22 26.81
C ASN A 161 5.67 -15.76 26.31
N ARG A 162 6.37 -16.64 25.59
CA ARG A 162 7.69 -16.39 25.02
C ARG A 162 7.61 -16.44 23.51
N ALA A 163 7.62 -15.30 22.85
CA ALA A 163 7.66 -15.22 21.40
C ALA A 163 9.12 -15.34 20.92
N LEU A 164 9.38 -16.35 20.12
CA LEU A 164 10.68 -16.56 19.49
C LEU A 164 10.75 -15.70 18.21
N LEU A 165 11.75 -14.84 18.11
CA LEU A 165 11.94 -13.97 16.95
C LEU A 165 13.36 -14.13 16.40
N PRO A 166 13.56 -14.34 15.09
CA PRO A 166 14.90 -14.33 14.51
C PRO A 166 15.64 -13.03 14.82
N ALA A 167 16.86 -13.12 15.36
CA ALA A 167 17.63 -11.95 15.80
C ALA A 167 17.96 -10.97 14.66
N THR A 168 17.92 -11.43 13.41
CA THR A 168 18.13 -10.59 12.22
C THR A 168 16.93 -9.73 11.85
N PHE A 169 15.71 -10.08 12.31
CA PHE A 169 14.48 -9.31 12.03
C PHE A 169 14.49 -7.88 12.58
N PRO A 170 15.04 -7.60 13.77
CA PRO A 170 14.94 -6.28 14.38
C PRO A 170 15.66 -5.14 13.66
N GLN A 171 16.55 -5.43 12.72
CA GLN A 171 17.45 -4.42 12.13
C GLN A 171 16.83 -3.62 10.99
N HIS A 172 15.86 -4.20 10.26
CA HIS A 172 15.24 -3.54 9.11
C HIS A 172 14.16 -2.56 9.54
N LYS A 173 14.17 -1.39 8.89
CA LYS A 173 13.29 -0.27 9.22
C LYS A 173 12.22 -0.07 8.18
N ILE A 174 11.06 0.31 8.65
CA ILE A 174 9.96 0.85 7.84
C ILE A 174 9.66 2.27 8.32
N GLN A 175 9.04 3.08 7.47
CA GLN A 175 8.64 4.44 7.81
C GLN A 175 7.14 4.61 7.52
N PRO A 176 6.28 4.10 8.42
CA PRO A 176 4.85 3.99 8.19
C PRO A 176 4.22 5.36 7.94
N VAL A 177 3.23 5.40 7.05
CA VAL A 177 2.49 6.62 6.72
C VAL A 177 1.02 6.48 7.11
N MET A 178 0.45 7.54 7.69
CA MET A 178 -0.96 7.58 8.03
C MET A 178 -1.82 7.72 6.78
N PRO A 179 -2.97 7.02 6.68
CA PRO A 179 -3.86 7.12 5.53
C PRO A 179 -4.29 8.55 5.24
N GLN A 180 -4.52 9.37 6.26
CA GLN A 180 -4.92 10.76 6.09
C GLN A 180 -3.88 11.57 5.29
N ASP A 181 -2.58 11.38 5.54
CA ASP A 181 -1.53 12.07 4.80
C ASP A 181 -1.52 11.68 3.32
N VAL A 182 -1.83 10.40 3.03
CA VAL A 182 -1.94 9.92 1.65
C VAL A 182 -3.17 10.52 0.96
N LEU A 183 -4.31 10.59 1.66
CA LEU A 183 -5.53 11.21 1.13
C LEU A 183 -5.32 12.70 0.85
N ASP A 184 -4.72 13.43 1.79
CA ASP A 184 -4.40 14.86 1.64
C ASP A 184 -3.43 15.08 0.47
N ALA A 185 -2.42 14.21 0.32
CA ALA A 185 -1.47 14.30 -0.79
C ALA A 185 -2.13 14.07 -2.16
N ILE A 186 -3.07 13.12 -2.24
CA ILE A 186 -3.86 12.86 -3.45
C ILE A 186 -4.79 14.04 -3.74
N GLU A 187 -5.52 14.54 -2.73
CA GLU A 187 -6.43 15.67 -2.90
C GLU A 187 -5.69 16.92 -3.38
N ARG A 188 -4.53 17.22 -2.80
CA ARG A 188 -3.68 18.32 -3.27
C ARG A 188 -3.25 18.13 -4.74
N ALA A 189 -2.89 16.90 -5.14
CA ALA A 189 -2.55 16.60 -6.53
C ALA A 189 -3.74 16.76 -7.51
N VAL A 190 -4.97 16.58 -7.02
CA VAL A 190 -6.20 16.89 -7.78
C VAL A 190 -6.39 18.40 -7.94
N GLN A 191 -6.04 19.20 -6.93
CA GLN A 191 -6.34 20.63 -6.86
C GLN A 191 -5.36 21.51 -7.62
N VAL A 192 -4.05 21.19 -7.59
CA VAL A 192 -3.02 22.02 -8.23
C VAL A 192 -3.18 22.10 -9.74
N ASP A 193 -2.87 23.25 -10.33
CA ASP A 193 -2.97 23.44 -11.78
C ASP A 193 -1.95 22.62 -12.55
N ALA A 194 -0.71 22.55 -12.04
CA ALA A 194 0.37 21.77 -12.63
C ALA A 194 1.07 20.93 -11.55
N LEU A 195 1.45 19.70 -11.90
CA LEU A 195 2.23 18.83 -11.03
C LEU A 195 3.70 19.25 -11.07
N PRO A 196 4.30 19.66 -9.93
CA PRO A 196 5.69 20.13 -9.90
C PRO A 196 6.70 18.98 -9.95
N MET A 197 6.23 17.73 -9.80
CA MET A 197 7.05 16.53 -9.75
C MET A 197 6.37 15.34 -10.42
N LYS A 198 7.15 14.33 -10.77
CA LYS A 198 6.66 13.08 -11.37
C LYS A 198 6.45 11.97 -10.36
N THR A 199 7.18 12.01 -9.24
CA THR A 199 7.08 11.02 -8.16
C THR A 199 7.05 11.72 -6.82
N LEU A 200 6.32 11.15 -5.86
CA LEU A 200 6.27 11.62 -4.48
C LEU A 200 6.27 10.42 -3.55
N ASP A 201 7.33 10.30 -2.75
CA ASP A 201 7.40 9.29 -1.71
C ASP A 201 6.57 9.74 -0.51
N LEU A 202 5.68 8.84 -0.05
CA LEU A 202 4.76 9.10 1.04
C LEU A 202 5.22 8.29 2.25
N VAL A 203 5.96 8.94 3.13
CA VAL A 203 6.53 8.34 4.35
C VAL A 203 6.15 9.17 5.56
N GLY A 204 5.97 8.50 6.70
CA GLY A 204 5.70 9.18 7.95
C GLY A 204 6.94 9.93 8.49
N PRO A 205 6.80 10.60 9.65
CA PRO A 205 7.88 11.43 10.18
C PRO A 205 9.07 10.59 10.66
N GLU A 206 8.83 9.38 11.18
CA GLU A 206 9.84 8.61 11.88
C GLU A 206 9.91 7.16 11.36
N PRO A 207 11.11 6.64 11.05
CA PRO A 207 11.30 5.24 10.78
C PRO A 207 11.25 4.43 12.09
N ILE A 208 10.69 3.22 12.03
CA ILE A 208 10.63 2.27 13.13
C ILE A 208 11.09 0.90 12.63
N SER A 209 11.86 0.17 13.43
CA SER A 209 12.26 -1.19 13.10
C SER A 209 11.16 -2.21 13.40
N PHE A 210 11.18 -3.35 12.71
CA PHE A 210 10.28 -4.46 13.04
C PHE A 210 10.49 -4.97 14.47
N GLY A 211 11.72 -4.91 14.97
CA GLY A 211 12.04 -5.28 16.35
C GLY A 211 11.38 -4.35 17.37
N GLU A 212 11.42 -3.04 17.13
CA GLU A 212 10.74 -2.06 17.98
C GLU A 212 9.22 -2.27 17.97
N LEU A 213 8.62 -2.50 16.80
CA LEU A 213 7.19 -2.82 16.69
C LEU A 213 6.84 -4.11 17.42
N MET A 214 7.62 -5.17 17.26
CA MET A 214 7.39 -6.43 17.97
C MET A 214 7.56 -6.28 19.49
N ASN A 215 8.53 -5.49 19.95
CA ASN A 215 8.69 -5.19 21.37
C ASN A 215 7.50 -4.42 21.92
N LEU A 216 7.01 -3.42 21.19
CA LEU A 216 5.81 -2.67 21.56
C LEU A 216 4.60 -3.61 21.67
N ALA A 217 4.37 -4.43 20.63
CA ALA A 217 3.27 -5.36 20.58
C ALA A 217 3.33 -6.39 21.74
N ALA A 218 4.51 -6.95 21.99
CA ALA A 218 4.72 -7.90 23.09
C ALA A 218 4.47 -7.24 24.46
N LYS A 219 4.98 -6.02 24.68
CA LYS A 219 4.77 -5.25 25.92
C LYS A 219 3.28 -4.98 26.18
N LEU A 220 2.55 -4.52 25.18
CA LEU A 220 1.10 -4.25 25.29
C LEU A 220 0.28 -5.53 25.53
N ARG A 221 0.80 -6.69 25.18
CA ARG A 221 0.16 -7.99 25.37
C ARG A 221 0.71 -8.78 26.56
N ASN A 222 1.58 -8.19 27.40
CA ASN A 222 2.24 -8.83 28.54
C ASN A 222 3.02 -10.10 28.16
N GLN A 223 3.77 -10.05 27.07
CA GLN A 223 4.58 -11.14 26.56
C GLN A 223 6.05 -10.75 26.47
N ARG A 224 6.97 -11.75 26.44
CA ARG A 224 8.40 -11.53 26.31
C ARG A 224 8.86 -11.99 24.93
N LEU A 225 9.65 -11.15 24.24
CA LEU A 225 10.37 -11.55 23.05
C LEU A 225 11.69 -12.23 23.45
N ILE A 226 11.98 -13.34 22.81
CA ILE A 226 13.29 -14.04 22.93
C ILE A 226 13.90 -14.02 21.54
N PRO A 227 14.97 -13.24 21.32
CA PRO A 227 15.71 -13.30 20.07
C PRO A 227 16.41 -14.64 19.96
N ILE A 228 16.28 -15.30 18.82
CA ILE A 228 17.01 -16.52 18.49
C ILE A 228 17.87 -16.28 17.25
N GLU A 229 19.11 -16.70 17.34
CA GLU A 229 20.04 -16.66 16.21
C GLU A 229 19.71 -17.80 15.24
N ILE A 230 18.96 -17.46 14.18
CA ILE A 230 18.67 -18.39 13.10
C ILE A 230 19.39 -17.86 11.85
N PRO A 231 20.25 -18.67 11.21
CA PRO A 231 20.87 -18.29 9.95
C PRO A 231 19.80 -17.88 8.92
N LYS A 232 20.02 -16.76 8.24
CA LYS A 232 19.05 -16.21 7.27
C LYS A 232 18.63 -17.21 6.19
N ASN A 233 19.60 -17.99 5.67
CA ASN A 233 19.35 -19.03 4.69
C ASN A 233 18.39 -20.11 5.21
N LEU A 234 18.47 -20.47 6.51
CA LEU A 234 17.55 -21.44 7.10
C LEU A 234 16.14 -20.85 7.24
N VAL A 235 16.04 -19.58 7.65
CA VAL A 235 14.74 -18.87 7.72
C VAL A 235 14.13 -18.79 6.33
N ASP A 236 14.90 -18.45 5.31
CA ASP A 236 14.45 -18.37 3.92
C ASP A 236 13.95 -19.72 3.39
N ILE A 237 14.72 -20.80 3.61
CA ILE A 237 14.35 -22.17 3.22
C ILE A 237 13.04 -22.61 3.90
N VAL A 238 12.93 -22.41 5.22
CA VAL A 238 11.74 -22.80 5.97
C VAL A 238 10.51 -21.99 5.53
N THR A 239 10.67 -20.68 5.34
CA THR A 239 9.57 -19.82 4.90
C THR A 239 9.13 -20.19 3.50
N ARG A 240 10.05 -20.35 2.56
CA ARG A 240 9.76 -20.66 1.16
C ARG A 240 9.13 -22.03 0.97
N ASN A 241 9.69 -23.06 1.60
CA ASN A 241 9.32 -24.45 1.31
C ASN A 241 8.26 -25.01 2.26
N PHE A 242 8.06 -24.39 3.40
CA PHE A 242 7.11 -24.89 4.39
C PHE A 242 6.04 -23.86 4.75
N ILE A 243 6.40 -22.70 5.31
CA ILE A 243 5.41 -21.74 5.81
C ILE A 243 4.55 -21.18 4.66
N SER A 244 5.16 -20.71 3.58
CA SER A 244 4.42 -20.12 2.45
C SER A 244 3.58 -21.13 1.68
N VAL A 245 3.96 -22.41 1.69
CA VAL A 245 3.23 -23.48 0.99
C VAL A 245 2.08 -24.01 1.83
N TRP A 246 2.35 -24.34 3.10
CA TRP A 246 1.37 -24.97 3.98
C TRP A 246 0.53 -23.98 4.77
N PHE A 247 1.07 -22.78 5.04
CA PHE A 247 0.42 -21.74 5.83
C PHE A 247 0.54 -20.37 5.15
N PRO A 248 0.08 -20.23 3.91
CA PRO A 248 0.23 -18.96 3.16
C PRO A 248 -0.49 -17.79 3.83
N GLU A 249 -1.48 -18.06 4.67
CA GLU A 249 -2.18 -17.04 5.46
C GLU A 249 -1.30 -16.42 6.54
N ILE A 250 -0.30 -17.19 7.04
CA ILE A 250 0.63 -16.70 8.05
C ILE A 250 1.68 -15.80 7.41
N LEU A 251 2.32 -16.27 6.32
CA LEU A 251 3.38 -15.53 5.66
C LEU A 251 3.57 -15.99 4.21
N ASP A 252 3.27 -15.10 3.27
CA ASP A 252 3.60 -15.28 1.86
C ASP A 252 5.08 -14.98 1.61
N TYR A 253 5.73 -15.75 0.72
CA TYR A 253 7.17 -15.61 0.47
C TYR A 253 7.55 -14.24 -0.12
N GLU A 254 6.71 -13.64 -0.97
CA GLU A 254 6.95 -12.30 -1.51
C GLU A 254 6.89 -11.24 -0.39
N GLN A 255 5.93 -11.35 0.50
CA GLN A 255 5.82 -10.46 1.67
C GLN A 255 6.96 -10.67 2.66
N PHE A 256 7.40 -11.93 2.84
CA PHE A 256 8.55 -12.25 3.67
C PHE A 256 9.83 -11.54 3.19
N LYS A 257 10.10 -11.55 1.89
CA LYS A 257 11.26 -10.84 1.32
C LYS A 257 11.29 -9.36 1.64
N LEU A 258 10.12 -8.72 1.72
CA LEU A 258 10.00 -7.29 2.05
C LEU A 258 10.42 -6.97 3.48
N LEU A 259 10.31 -7.94 4.42
CA LEU A 259 10.72 -7.75 5.81
C LEU A 259 12.24 -7.65 6.00
N PHE A 260 13.02 -8.09 5.01
CA PHE A 260 14.49 -8.06 5.04
C PHE A 260 15.10 -6.90 4.26
N LYS A 261 14.30 -5.87 3.97
CA LYS A 261 14.76 -4.65 3.31
C LYS A 261 14.22 -3.44 4.06
N ASP A 262 15.06 -2.42 4.17
CA ASP A 262 14.62 -1.13 4.64
C ASP A 262 13.61 -0.53 3.66
N ASN A 263 12.53 0.01 4.21
CA ASN A 263 11.50 0.73 3.48
C ASN A 263 11.34 2.12 4.11
N VAL A 264 12.35 2.95 3.89
CA VAL A 264 12.48 4.30 4.45
C VAL A 264 12.74 5.30 3.34
N GLY A 265 12.34 6.55 3.54
CA GLY A 265 12.51 7.64 2.60
C GLY A 265 12.72 8.97 3.33
N ASP A 266 12.77 10.07 2.59
CA ASP A 266 12.86 11.41 3.13
C ASP A 266 11.47 12.01 3.30
N SER A 267 11.04 12.23 4.55
CA SER A 267 9.73 12.81 4.87
C SER A 267 9.59 14.28 4.47
N ILE A 268 10.69 14.98 4.21
CA ILE A 268 10.68 16.40 3.85
C ILE A 268 9.88 16.66 2.57
N HIS A 269 9.90 15.73 1.62
CA HIS A 269 9.14 15.87 0.38
C HIS A 269 7.64 15.84 0.62
N LEU A 270 7.16 14.92 1.47
CA LEU A 270 5.75 14.86 1.86
C LEU A 270 5.37 16.06 2.72
N GLN A 271 6.22 16.45 3.69
CA GLN A 271 6.00 17.63 4.52
C GLN A 271 5.83 18.89 3.67
N ASN A 272 6.74 19.15 2.73
CA ASN A 272 6.65 20.28 1.82
C ASN A 272 5.40 20.22 0.93
N TRP A 273 5.06 19.01 0.47
CA TRP A 273 3.85 18.81 -0.34
C TRP A 273 2.58 19.05 0.47
N LEU A 274 2.50 18.64 1.71
CA LEU A 274 1.34 18.84 2.59
C LEU A 274 1.28 20.26 3.17
N GLY A 275 2.42 20.93 3.30
CA GLY A 275 2.55 22.21 4.02
C GLY A 275 2.44 22.06 5.54
N ARG A 276 2.59 20.83 6.04
CA ARG A 276 2.61 20.44 7.46
C ARG A 276 3.43 19.18 7.65
N GLU A 277 3.84 18.89 8.88
CA GLU A 277 4.45 17.60 9.20
C GLU A 277 3.48 16.43 8.96
N PRO A 278 3.97 15.30 8.43
CA PRO A 278 3.20 14.07 8.38
C PRO A 278 2.78 13.60 9.77
N LEU A 279 1.65 12.91 9.86
CA LEU A 279 1.10 12.41 11.11
C LEU A 279 1.94 11.26 11.68
N SER A 280 2.19 11.28 13.00
CA SER A 280 2.85 10.16 13.68
C SER A 280 1.98 8.90 13.66
N SER A 281 2.61 7.74 13.45
CA SER A 281 1.95 6.44 13.49
C SER A 281 1.87 5.81 14.89
N THR A 282 2.38 6.48 15.93
CA THR A 282 2.51 5.92 17.28
C THR A 282 1.17 5.47 17.87
N GLU A 283 0.15 6.33 17.82
CA GLU A 283 -1.18 6.00 18.36
C GLU A 283 -1.84 4.84 17.60
N PHE A 284 -1.64 4.78 16.28
CA PHE A 284 -2.11 3.66 15.48
C PHE A 284 -1.53 2.34 15.98
N TRP A 285 -0.22 2.26 16.23
CA TRP A 285 0.42 1.04 16.72
C TRP A 285 -0.04 0.64 18.11
N ILE A 286 -0.18 1.61 19.02
CA ILE A 286 -0.70 1.37 20.36
C ILE A 286 -2.12 0.78 20.27
N SER A 287 -3.00 1.40 19.53
CA SER A 287 -4.37 0.93 19.33
C SER A 287 -4.43 -0.44 18.67
N ALA A 288 -3.63 -0.66 17.62
CA ALA A 288 -3.64 -1.89 16.84
C ALA A 288 -3.14 -3.11 17.63
N PHE A 289 -2.20 -2.93 18.56
CA PHE A 289 -1.63 -4.02 19.37
C PHE A 289 -2.30 -4.19 20.72
N SER A 290 -3.05 -3.20 21.21
CA SER A 290 -3.85 -3.35 22.42
C SER A 290 -4.88 -4.47 22.24
N LYS A 291 -5.14 -5.22 23.32
CA LYS A 291 -6.22 -6.19 23.28
C LYS A 291 -7.55 -5.44 23.16
N PRO A 292 -8.50 -5.92 22.36
CA PRO A 292 -9.87 -5.48 22.54
C PRO A 292 -10.31 -5.85 23.96
N ASP A 293 -10.92 -4.90 24.66
CA ASP A 293 -11.53 -5.11 25.99
C ASP A 293 -12.59 -6.19 25.95
#